data_8bd2b8400d05b2dffe5f4073c7693cfd
#
_entry.id   8bd2b8400d05b2dffe5f4073c7693cfd
#
_cell.length_a   1.000
_cell.length_b   1.000
_cell.length_c   1.000
_cell.angle_alpha   90.00
_cell.angle_beta   90.00
_cell.angle_gamma   90.00
#
_symmetry.space_group_name_H-M   'P 1'
#
loop_
_entity.id
_entity.type
_entity.pdbx_description
1 polymer ?
#
loop_
_entity_poly.entity_id
_entity_poly.type
_entity_poly.pdbx_seq_one_letter_code
_entity_poly.pdbx_strand_id
1 'polypeptide(L)'
;MKTVYKREIDRNYLILEQDEFQDYYQVGMLVRNCISGLLKCSLSRMDKTAAFYYEITSKQNLRLVLERRHLKAIELEALLEQLLLAARNCEEYLLDTEKLLLNPDYIYLDPDNWEFSFCFFPFYNMEGVNELLELAEYLLDRLDKQDGDAVALGYEFYRMAGEENASIEQILSAWRKERQEGKTEITKQEEEIEIPQTEAGGETTFLKKASGLILHSENPSYPSMEILEEQFLIGKKKDAVDGLIKARGISRLHGKISKEEGIYYLTDLNSTNGTFLNGGRLEVNEKARIRHGDIVGFADVKYVVDLSEELHYNKSDTLSKQMENINDF
;
A
#
# COMPACT_ATOMS: atom_id res chain seq x y z
N MET A 1 26.81 -12.35 16.99
CA MET A 1 25.53 -12.98 16.57
C MET A 1 25.85 -14.00 15.49
N LYS A 2 25.41 -15.24 15.64
CA LYS A 2 25.59 -16.30 14.63
C LYS A 2 24.24 -16.57 13.97
N THR A 3 24.21 -16.56 12.64
CA THR A 3 23.01 -16.71 11.83
C THR A 3 23.01 -18.06 11.13
N VAL A 4 21.91 -18.81 11.23
CA VAL A 4 21.73 -20.11 10.58
C VAL A 4 20.35 -20.15 9.93
N TYR A 5 20.25 -20.78 8.76
CA TYR A 5 18.96 -21.03 8.09
C TYR A 5 18.59 -22.51 8.24
N LYS A 6 17.34 -22.78 8.61
CA LYS A 6 16.81 -24.14 8.73
C LYS A 6 15.55 -24.28 7.90
N ARG A 7 15.50 -25.33 7.08
CA ARG A 7 14.32 -25.71 6.33
C ARG A 7 13.70 -26.97 6.94
N GLU A 8 12.43 -26.90 7.23
CA GLU A 8 11.58 -28.03 7.60
C GLU A 8 10.55 -28.32 6.50
N ILE A 9 9.76 -29.38 6.63
CA ILE A 9 8.82 -29.82 5.59
C ILE A 9 7.86 -28.68 5.18
N ASP A 10 7.28 -27.98 6.17
CA ASP A 10 6.26 -26.97 5.94
C ASP A 10 6.70 -25.56 6.38
N ARG A 11 7.91 -25.39 6.91
CA ARG A 11 8.37 -24.14 7.49
C ARG A 11 9.84 -23.87 7.23
N ASN A 12 10.15 -22.59 7.04
CA ASN A 12 11.51 -22.10 6.94
C ASN A 12 11.81 -21.17 8.12
N TYR A 13 13.01 -21.27 8.66
CA TYR A 13 13.42 -20.47 9.82
C TYR A 13 14.76 -19.77 9.57
N LEU A 14 14.80 -18.50 9.96
CA LEU A 14 16.02 -17.80 10.32
C LEU A 14 16.29 -18.08 11.80
N ILE A 15 17.50 -18.52 12.13
CA ILE A 15 17.90 -18.82 13.51
C ILE A 15 19.03 -17.88 13.90
N LEU A 16 18.84 -17.16 15.00
CA LEU A 16 19.87 -16.34 15.63
C LEU A 16 20.29 -16.98 16.96
N GLU A 17 21.57 -17.30 17.09
CA GLU A 17 22.12 -17.92 18.29
C GLU A 17 22.74 -16.89 19.22
N GLN A 18 22.42 -17.01 20.50
CA GLN A 18 22.97 -16.20 21.61
C GLN A 18 23.69 -17.08 22.60
N ASP A 19 24.99 -16.86 22.76
CA ASP A 19 25.78 -17.43 23.80
C ASP A 19 25.59 -16.68 25.13
N GLU A 20 25.84 -17.36 26.25
CA GLU A 20 25.67 -16.81 27.61
C GLU A 20 24.29 -16.16 27.84
N PHE A 21 23.25 -16.88 27.41
CA PHE A 21 21.88 -16.40 27.46
C PHE A 21 21.43 -16.07 28.88
N GLN A 22 20.93 -14.85 29.06
CA GLN A 22 20.21 -14.42 30.28
C GLN A 22 18.77 -14.05 29.88
N ASP A 23 17.83 -14.60 30.66
CA ASP A 23 16.41 -14.33 30.42
C ASP A 23 16.02 -12.96 31.00
N TYR A 24 15.38 -12.13 30.18
CA TYR A 24 14.79 -10.88 30.63
C TYR A 24 13.48 -10.59 29.89
N TYR A 25 12.73 -9.59 30.34
CA TYR A 25 11.34 -9.40 29.97
C TYR A 25 11.09 -9.30 28.44
N GLN A 26 11.99 -8.66 27.67
CA GLN A 26 11.82 -8.50 26.22
C GLN A 26 11.81 -9.85 25.49
N VAL A 27 12.60 -10.82 25.95
CA VAL A 27 12.55 -12.19 25.42
C VAL A 27 11.18 -12.80 25.62
N GLY A 28 10.63 -12.65 26.84
CA GLY A 28 9.30 -13.14 27.17
C GLY A 28 8.19 -12.46 26.34
N MET A 29 8.29 -11.14 26.14
CA MET A 29 7.36 -10.37 25.33
C MET A 29 7.39 -10.80 23.87
N LEU A 30 8.59 -10.93 23.28
CA LEU A 30 8.76 -11.34 21.89
C LEU A 30 8.21 -12.74 21.60
N VAL A 31 8.52 -13.71 22.49
CA VAL A 31 8.20 -15.13 22.25
C VAL A 31 6.73 -15.47 22.52
N ARG A 32 6.09 -14.77 23.46
CA ARG A 32 4.70 -15.07 23.88
C ARG A 32 3.64 -14.31 23.07
N ASN A 33 4.04 -13.27 22.33
CA ASN A 33 3.11 -12.42 21.59
C ASN A 33 3.36 -12.54 20.08
N CYS A 34 2.30 -12.31 19.31
CA CYS A 34 2.36 -12.13 17.87
C CYS A 34 2.29 -10.62 17.61
N ILE A 35 3.44 -9.97 17.47
CA ILE A 35 3.54 -8.52 17.30
C ILE A 35 3.47 -8.22 15.80
N SER A 36 2.51 -7.41 15.40
CA SER A 36 2.34 -7.04 13.98
C SER A 36 3.57 -6.28 13.47
N GLY A 37 4.02 -6.61 12.26
CA GLY A 37 5.25 -6.06 11.67
C GLY A 37 6.53 -6.80 12.08
N LEU A 38 6.50 -7.67 13.11
CA LEU A 38 7.64 -8.49 13.47
C LEU A 38 7.51 -9.92 12.95
N LEU A 39 8.66 -10.55 12.67
CA LEU A 39 8.73 -11.98 12.42
C LEU A 39 8.33 -12.75 13.68
N LYS A 40 7.46 -13.74 13.51
CA LYS A 40 7.06 -14.63 14.61
C LYS A 40 8.27 -15.37 15.13
N CYS A 41 8.54 -15.25 16.43
CA CYS A 41 9.70 -15.83 17.09
C CYS A 41 9.32 -16.96 18.05
N SER A 42 10.13 -18.01 18.08
CA SER A 42 10.11 -19.03 19.10
C SER A 42 11.54 -19.27 19.63
N LEU A 43 11.66 -19.73 20.86
CA LEU A 43 12.94 -19.88 21.56
C LEU A 43 13.20 -21.33 21.90
N SER A 44 14.42 -21.80 21.56
CA SER A 44 14.98 -23.07 22.06
C SER A 44 16.17 -22.76 22.94
N ARG A 45 16.24 -23.39 24.11
CA ARG A 45 17.32 -23.21 25.07
C ARG A 45 18.09 -24.52 25.24
N MET A 46 19.39 -24.43 25.26
CA MET A 46 20.29 -25.56 25.53
C MET A 46 21.43 -25.07 26.40
N ASP A 47 21.45 -25.49 27.66
CA ASP A 47 22.40 -25.05 28.67
C ASP A 47 22.51 -23.53 28.82
N LYS A 48 23.64 -22.92 28.43
CA LYS A 48 23.89 -21.48 28.48
C LYS A 48 23.62 -20.79 27.15
N THR A 49 23.16 -21.50 26.13
CA THR A 49 22.89 -20.96 24.81
C THR A 49 21.41 -20.91 24.52
N ALA A 50 21.00 -19.93 23.71
CA ALA A 50 19.64 -19.81 23.22
C ALA A 50 19.64 -19.65 21.71
N ALA A 51 18.68 -20.30 21.04
CA ALA A 51 18.44 -20.17 19.61
C ALA A 51 17.04 -19.59 19.40
N PHE A 52 16.99 -18.42 18.75
CA PHE A 52 15.76 -17.71 18.37
C PHE A 52 15.38 -18.12 16.96
N TYR A 53 14.24 -18.77 16.80
CA TYR A 53 13.71 -19.26 15.54
C TYR A 53 12.68 -18.27 15.03
N TYR A 54 12.99 -17.56 13.95
CA TYR A 54 12.07 -16.64 13.26
C TYR A 54 11.46 -17.34 12.06
N GLU A 55 10.14 -17.41 12.02
CA GLU A 55 9.42 -18.03 10.90
C GLU A 55 9.45 -17.13 9.66
N ILE A 56 10.08 -17.62 8.59
CA ILE A 56 10.26 -16.92 7.32
C ILE A 56 9.60 -17.66 6.13
N THR A 57 8.64 -18.52 6.43
CA THR A 57 7.89 -19.30 5.42
C THR A 57 7.20 -18.36 4.45
N SER A 58 7.35 -18.59 3.14
CA SER A 58 6.83 -17.76 2.06
C SER A 58 7.33 -16.32 2.01
N LYS A 59 8.40 -16.00 2.76
CA LYS A 59 9.03 -14.68 2.78
C LYS A 59 10.41 -14.73 2.16
N GLN A 60 10.83 -13.60 1.58
CA GLN A 60 12.19 -13.40 1.07
C GLN A 60 12.82 -12.21 1.79
N ASN A 61 14.14 -12.24 2.00
CA ASN A 61 14.79 -11.07 2.57
C ASN A 61 14.91 -9.96 1.52
N LEU A 62 14.94 -8.73 2.00
CA LEU A 62 14.94 -7.53 1.17
C LEU A 62 16.16 -7.48 0.24
N ARG A 63 17.34 -7.92 0.71
CA ARG A 63 18.56 -7.99 -0.11
C ARG A 63 18.35 -8.84 -1.35
N LEU A 64 17.83 -10.06 -1.18
CA LEU A 64 17.63 -11.01 -2.28
C LEU A 64 16.61 -10.50 -3.30
N VAL A 65 15.58 -9.79 -2.84
CA VAL A 65 14.58 -9.17 -3.72
C VAL A 65 15.20 -8.04 -4.54
N LEU A 66 15.99 -7.16 -3.90
CA LEU A 66 16.60 -5.99 -4.53
C LEU A 66 17.87 -6.32 -5.36
N GLU A 67 18.40 -7.53 -5.27
CA GLU A 67 19.39 -8.04 -6.24
C GLU A 67 18.80 -8.31 -7.62
N ARG A 68 17.49 -8.53 -7.69
CA ARG A 68 16.79 -8.93 -8.92
C ARG A 68 15.99 -7.79 -9.57
N ARG A 69 15.67 -6.76 -8.82
CA ARG A 69 14.84 -5.64 -9.26
C ARG A 69 15.12 -4.37 -8.48
N HIS A 70 14.80 -3.23 -9.08
CA HIS A 70 14.88 -1.94 -8.42
C HIS A 70 13.59 -1.63 -7.63
N LEU A 71 13.73 -0.81 -6.60
CA LEU A 71 12.67 -0.39 -5.69
C LEU A 71 11.98 0.86 -6.26
N LYS A 72 10.65 0.82 -6.35
CA LYS A 72 9.81 1.94 -6.77
C LYS A 72 9.36 2.78 -5.57
N ALA A 73 8.90 4.01 -5.84
CA ALA A 73 8.42 4.93 -4.80
C ALA A 73 7.36 4.31 -3.87
N ILE A 74 6.37 3.64 -4.44
CA ILE A 74 5.27 3.01 -3.68
C ILE A 74 5.78 1.89 -2.75
N GLU A 75 6.82 1.18 -3.16
CA GLU A 75 7.41 0.09 -2.40
C GLU A 75 8.32 0.61 -1.28
N LEU A 76 9.05 1.71 -1.56
CA LEU A 76 9.83 2.41 -0.55
C LEU A 76 8.93 3.06 0.51
N GLU A 77 7.85 3.72 0.09
CA GLU A 77 6.83 4.28 0.99
C GLU A 77 6.23 3.19 1.89
N ALA A 78 5.85 2.04 1.31
CA ALA A 78 5.32 0.89 2.05
C ALA A 78 6.33 0.32 3.06
N LEU A 79 7.62 0.25 2.71
CA LEU A 79 8.67 -0.18 3.64
C LEU A 79 8.78 0.77 4.84
N LEU A 80 8.82 2.08 4.59
CA LEU A 80 8.95 3.10 5.64
C LEU A 80 7.71 3.14 6.55
N GLU A 81 6.51 3.05 5.99
CA GLU A 81 5.25 2.99 6.76
C GLU A 81 5.20 1.76 7.67
N GLN A 82 5.57 0.60 7.15
CA GLN A 82 5.53 -0.64 7.91
C GLN A 82 6.66 -0.70 8.94
N LEU A 83 7.81 -0.08 8.67
CA LEU A 83 8.87 0.08 9.68
C LEU A 83 8.41 0.97 10.84
N LEU A 84 7.78 2.10 10.53
CA LEU A 84 7.19 2.99 11.55
C LEU A 84 6.13 2.26 12.39
N LEU A 85 5.26 1.48 11.74
CA LEU A 85 4.26 0.67 12.45
C LEU A 85 4.90 -0.39 13.34
N ALA A 86 5.94 -1.07 12.85
CA ALA A 86 6.67 -2.06 13.65
C ALA A 86 7.36 -1.43 14.86
N ALA A 87 7.97 -0.25 14.71
CA ALA A 87 8.57 0.50 15.82
C ALA A 87 7.53 0.88 16.89
N ARG A 88 6.38 1.44 16.48
CA ARG A 88 5.27 1.75 17.40
C ARG A 88 4.75 0.51 18.15
N ASN A 89 4.61 -0.61 17.43
CA ASN A 89 4.20 -1.87 18.06
C ASN A 89 5.27 -2.38 19.04
N CYS A 90 6.57 -2.20 18.75
CA CYS A 90 7.62 -2.50 19.72
C CYS A 90 7.43 -1.69 21.01
N GLU A 91 7.17 -0.40 20.93
CA GLU A 91 6.93 0.47 22.09
C GLU A 91 5.71 0.02 22.90
N GLU A 92 4.60 -0.34 22.24
CA GLU A 92 3.39 -0.87 22.91
C GLU A 92 3.66 -2.14 23.71
N TYR A 93 4.58 -2.99 23.23
CA TYR A 93 5.00 -4.21 23.90
C TYR A 93 6.24 -4.01 24.79
N LEU A 94 6.64 -2.76 25.05
CA LEU A 94 7.82 -2.41 25.86
C LEU A 94 9.11 -3.02 25.33
N LEU A 95 9.22 -3.20 24.03
CA LEU A 95 10.41 -3.63 23.33
C LEU A 95 11.25 -2.41 22.93
N ASP A 96 12.55 -2.51 23.08
CA ASP A 96 13.52 -1.50 22.71
C ASP A 96 13.67 -1.47 21.18
N THR A 97 13.25 -0.38 20.54
CA THR A 97 13.28 -0.23 19.07
C THR A 97 14.68 -0.30 18.48
N GLU A 98 15.73 -0.02 19.26
CA GLU A 98 17.14 -0.18 18.86
C GLU A 98 17.55 -1.64 18.65
N LYS A 99 16.69 -2.59 19.03
CA LYS A 99 16.89 -4.05 18.82
C LYS A 99 16.24 -4.56 17.55
N LEU A 100 15.60 -3.71 16.75
CA LEU A 100 15.17 -4.02 15.39
C LEU A 100 16.39 -4.10 14.48
N LEU A 101 16.53 -5.19 13.73
CA LEU A 101 17.61 -5.34 12.76
C LEU A 101 17.18 -4.68 11.44
N LEU A 102 17.79 -3.55 11.11
CA LEU A 102 17.49 -2.81 9.87
C LEU A 102 18.41 -3.21 8.70
N ASN A 103 19.36 -4.11 8.90
CA ASN A 103 20.12 -4.67 7.80
C ASN A 103 19.18 -5.43 6.84
N PRO A 104 19.26 -5.22 5.50
CA PRO A 104 18.40 -5.86 4.50
C PRO A 104 18.35 -7.39 4.52
N ASP A 105 19.33 -8.05 5.12
CA ASP A 105 19.33 -9.51 5.31
C ASP A 105 18.32 -9.99 6.35
N TYR A 106 17.89 -9.10 7.26
CA TYR A 106 16.96 -9.38 8.36
C TYR A 106 15.59 -8.72 8.20
N ILE A 107 15.39 -7.97 7.12
CA ILE A 107 14.09 -7.44 6.70
C ILE A 107 13.48 -8.41 5.71
N TYR A 108 12.34 -8.99 6.03
CA TYR A 108 11.67 -9.96 5.20
C TYR A 108 10.37 -9.38 4.63
N LEU A 109 10.03 -9.80 3.43
CA LEU A 109 8.77 -9.41 2.79
C LEU A 109 8.12 -10.61 2.10
N ASP A 110 6.81 -10.57 2.03
CA ASP A 110 6.04 -11.40 1.12
C ASP A 110 6.10 -10.72 -0.28
N PRO A 111 6.72 -11.35 -1.29
CA PRO A 111 6.93 -10.72 -2.59
C PRO A 111 5.63 -10.46 -3.36
N ASP A 112 4.54 -11.14 -2.99
CA ASP A 112 3.25 -11.00 -3.68
C ASP A 112 2.47 -9.74 -3.27
N ASN A 113 2.66 -9.27 -2.03
CA ASN A 113 1.88 -8.15 -1.48
C ASN A 113 2.71 -7.05 -0.82
N TRP A 114 4.04 -7.16 -0.83
CA TRP A 114 4.97 -6.21 -0.19
C TRP A 114 4.67 -5.98 1.30
N GLU A 115 4.23 -7.03 1.98
CA GLU A 115 4.06 -7.02 3.43
C GLU A 115 5.40 -7.32 4.10
N PHE A 116 5.97 -6.30 4.74
CA PHE A 116 7.26 -6.40 5.42
C PHE A 116 7.11 -6.98 6.82
N SER A 117 8.15 -7.69 7.25
CA SER A 117 8.28 -8.23 8.60
C SER A 117 9.72 -8.06 9.05
N PHE A 118 9.89 -7.41 10.20
CA PHE A 118 11.20 -7.07 10.73
C PHE A 118 11.65 -8.09 11.76
N CYS A 119 12.96 -8.37 11.79
CA CYS A 119 13.55 -9.19 12.82
C CYS A 119 13.89 -8.33 14.05
N PHE A 120 13.38 -8.70 15.21
CA PHE A 120 13.73 -8.09 16.50
C PHE A 120 14.61 -9.05 17.27
N PHE A 121 15.83 -8.66 17.62
CA PHE A 121 16.75 -9.51 18.38
C PHE A 121 17.13 -8.87 19.70
N PRO A 122 16.64 -9.38 20.85
CA PRO A 122 16.82 -8.74 22.16
C PRO A 122 18.29 -8.46 22.55
N PHE A 123 19.21 -9.25 22.05
CA PHE A 123 20.66 -9.15 22.36
C PHE A 123 21.44 -8.38 21.30
N TYR A 124 20.73 -7.75 20.37
CA TYR A 124 21.37 -6.93 19.35
C TYR A 124 21.99 -5.68 19.98
N ASN A 125 23.25 -5.42 19.62
CA ASN A 125 23.96 -4.24 20.05
C ASN A 125 24.87 -3.75 18.92
N MET A 126 24.62 -2.56 18.41
CA MET A 126 25.41 -1.88 17.39
C MET A 126 25.81 -0.50 17.92
N GLU A 127 26.71 -0.46 18.91
CA GLU A 127 27.21 0.80 19.47
C GLU A 127 27.85 1.67 18.37
N GLY A 128 27.33 2.88 18.22
CA GLY A 128 27.90 3.90 17.33
C GLY A 128 27.57 3.76 15.84
N VAL A 129 26.66 2.86 15.47
CA VAL A 129 26.20 2.71 14.08
C VAL A 129 24.77 3.22 13.94
N ASN A 130 24.55 4.11 12.98
CA ASN A 130 23.20 4.53 12.61
C ASN A 130 22.65 3.58 11.55
N GLU A 131 21.94 2.53 11.98
CA GLU A 131 21.37 1.52 11.07
C GLU A 131 20.33 2.08 10.09
N LEU A 132 19.60 3.11 10.50
CA LEU A 132 18.64 3.75 9.63
C LEU A 132 19.35 4.43 8.45
N LEU A 133 20.51 5.05 8.69
CA LEU A 133 21.35 5.64 7.66
C LEU A 133 21.95 4.56 6.74
N GLU A 134 22.46 3.46 7.32
CA GLU A 134 22.99 2.34 6.51
C GLU A 134 21.91 1.71 5.62
N LEU A 135 20.68 1.58 6.15
CA LEU A 135 19.54 1.14 5.35
C LEU A 135 19.22 2.12 4.22
N ALA A 136 19.21 3.43 4.52
CA ALA A 136 18.94 4.47 3.53
C ALA A 136 19.99 4.46 2.40
N GLU A 137 21.29 4.36 2.74
CA GLU A 137 22.38 4.24 1.77
C GLU A 137 22.23 2.99 0.89
N TYR A 138 21.92 1.86 1.51
CA TYR A 138 21.70 0.60 0.78
C TYR A 138 20.54 0.71 -0.22
N LEU A 139 19.46 1.38 0.16
CA LEU A 139 18.28 1.53 -0.69
C LEU A 139 18.50 2.50 -1.83
N LEU A 140 19.23 3.61 -1.62
CA LEU A 140 19.54 4.60 -2.67
C LEU A 140 20.17 3.97 -3.92
N ASP A 141 21.10 3.02 -3.73
CA ASP A 141 21.76 2.34 -4.85
C ASP A 141 20.82 1.43 -5.64
N ARG A 142 19.66 1.11 -5.07
CA ARG A 142 18.70 0.11 -5.57
C ARG A 142 17.36 0.68 -5.98
N LEU A 143 17.23 2.00 -5.98
CA LEU A 143 16.03 2.68 -6.47
C LEU A 143 15.91 2.55 -7.99
N ASP A 144 14.68 2.50 -8.47
CA ASP A 144 14.39 2.66 -9.89
C ASP A 144 14.69 4.11 -10.30
N LYS A 145 15.79 4.30 -11.03
CA LYS A 145 16.23 5.64 -11.47
C LYS A 145 15.30 6.28 -12.52
N GLN A 146 14.38 5.51 -13.08
CA GLN A 146 13.35 6.02 -13.99
C GLN A 146 12.10 6.51 -13.23
N ASP A 147 11.95 6.10 -11.97
CA ASP A 147 10.92 6.58 -11.07
C ASP A 147 11.44 7.79 -10.28
N GLY A 148 11.11 9.01 -10.77
CA GLY A 148 11.53 10.26 -10.13
C GLY A 148 11.06 10.40 -8.69
N ASP A 149 9.88 9.87 -8.38
CA ASP A 149 9.31 9.84 -7.03
C ASP A 149 10.13 8.92 -6.11
N ALA A 150 10.62 7.77 -6.61
CA ALA A 150 11.48 6.87 -5.86
C ALA A 150 12.81 7.55 -5.50
N VAL A 151 13.40 8.24 -6.47
CA VAL A 151 14.66 8.98 -6.26
C VAL A 151 14.47 10.10 -5.24
N ALA A 152 13.41 10.90 -5.35
CA ALA A 152 13.13 12.00 -4.43
C ALA A 152 12.91 11.51 -3.00
N LEU A 153 12.03 10.51 -2.80
CA LEU A 153 11.78 9.91 -1.48
C LEU A 153 13.04 9.27 -0.88
N GLY A 154 13.83 8.58 -1.70
CA GLY A 154 15.06 7.94 -1.25
C GLY A 154 16.11 8.93 -0.78
N TYR A 155 16.30 10.05 -1.50
CA TYR A 155 17.20 11.11 -1.06
C TYR A 155 16.71 11.82 0.21
N GLU A 156 15.40 12.06 0.33
CA GLU A 156 14.83 12.64 1.54
C GLU A 156 15.00 11.69 2.74
N PHE A 157 14.76 10.40 2.54
CA PHE A 157 15.02 9.39 3.56
C PHE A 157 16.49 9.37 3.99
N TYR A 158 17.43 9.35 3.04
CA TYR A 158 18.87 9.38 3.34
C TYR A 158 19.28 10.64 4.10
N ARG A 159 18.84 11.82 3.64
CA ARG A 159 19.14 13.09 4.27
C ARG A 159 18.69 13.13 5.73
N MET A 160 17.45 12.74 5.98
CA MET A 160 16.89 12.77 7.32
C MET A 160 17.44 11.66 8.23
N ALA A 161 17.72 10.47 7.69
CA ALA A 161 18.33 9.38 8.45
C ALA A 161 19.72 9.72 9.01
N GLY A 162 20.41 10.71 8.41
CA GLY A 162 21.68 11.25 8.90
C GLY A 162 21.55 12.26 10.04
N GLU A 163 20.35 12.75 10.38
CA GLU A 163 20.12 13.71 11.44
C GLU A 163 20.01 13.02 12.82
N GLU A 164 20.50 13.66 13.89
CA GLU A 164 20.53 13.07 15.26
C GLU A 164 19.15 12.70 15.82
N ASN A 165 18.07 13.33 15.30
CA ASN A 165 16.69 13.08 15.72
C ASN A 165 15.80 12.65 14.54
N ALA A 166 16.31 11.81 13.65
CA ALA A 166 15.59 11.33 12.49
C ALA A 166 14.29 10.59 12.90
N SER A 167 13.17 11.02 12.34
CA SER A 167 11.88 10.37 12.52
C SER A 167 11.30 9.94 11.17
N ILE A 168 11.07 8.65 11.00
CA ILE A 168 10.42 8.09 9.80
C ILE A 168 9.05 8.75 9.57
N GLU A 169 8.34 9.10 10.65
CA GLU A 169 7.06 9.80 10.56
C GLU A 169 7.18 11.20 9.93
N GLN A 170 8.25 11.93 10.26
CA GLN A 170 8.53 13.24 9.65
C GLN A 170 8.88 13.09 8.17
N ILE A 171 9.67 12.08 7.80
CA ILE A 171 10.02 11.77 6.41
C ILE A 171 8.74 11.53 5.59
N LEU A 172 7.88 10.63 6.04
CA LEU A 172 6.64 10.28 5.36
C LEU A 172 5.66 11.46 5.30
N SER A 173 5.58 12.27 6.36
CA SER A 173 4.70 13.45 6.37
C SER A 173 5.17 14.54 5.41
N ALA A 174 6.49 14.81 5.35
CA ALA A 174 7.09 15.76 4.42
C ALA A 174 6.87 15.31 2.97
N TRP A 175 7.16 14.04 2.68
CA TRP A 175 6.94 13.43 1.37
C TRP A 175 5.51 13.55 0.87
N ARG A 176 4.54 13.20 1.73
CA ARG A 176 3.11 13.30 1.39
C ARG A 176 2.65 14.72 1.14
N LYS A 177 3.20 15.68 1.88
CA LYS A 177 2.91 17.10 1.72
C LYS A 177 3.45 17.63 0.39
N GLU A 178 4.70 17.36 0.06
CA GLU A 178 5.31 17.74 -1.22
C GLU A 178 4.57 17.16 -2.41
N ARG A 179 4.14 15.91 -2.32
CA ARG A 179 3.37 15.23 -3.36
C ARG A 179 1.98 15.83 -3.55
N GLN A 180 1.36 16.37 -2.48
CA GLN A 180 0.11 17.11 -2.57
C GLN A 180 0.32 18.52 -3.14
N GLU A 181 1.37 19.21 -2.75
CA GLU A 181 1.70 20.55 -3.24
C GLU A 181 2.17 20.51 -4.71
N GLY A 182 3.00 19.55 -5.10
CA GLY A 182 3.43 19.34 -6.48
C GLY A 182 2.28 19.04 -7.45
N LYS A 183 1.25 18.32 -7.00
CA LYS A 183 0.00 18.14 -7.77
C LYS A 183 -0.77 19.46 -7.94
N THR A 184 -0.67 20.37 -6.97
CA THR A 184 -1.35 21.68 -7.00
C THR A 184 -0.62 22.67 -7.91
N GLU A 185 0.72 22.58 -8.04
CA GLU A 185 1.50 23.47 -8.92
C GLU A 185 1.40 23.08 -10.40
N ILE A 186 1.35 21.78 -10.70
CA ILE A 186 1.12 21.31 -12.07
C ILE A 186 -0.26 21.76 -12.56
N THR A 187 -1.26 21.74 -11.69
CA THR A 187 -2.61 22.24 -12.02
C THR A 187 -2.64 23.77 -12.23
N LYS A 188 -1.71 24.54 -11.64
CA LYS A 188 -1.62 26.00 -11.82
C LYS A 188 -0.84 26.41 -13.07
N GLN A 189 0.09 25.60 -13.55
CA GLN A 189 0.86 25.91 -14.78
C GLN A 189 0.07 25.58 -16.06
N GLU A 190 -0.97 24.75 -16.00
CA GLU A 190 -1.87 24.52 -17.12
C GLU A 190 -2.96 25.59 -17.28
N GLU A 191 -3.11 26.53 -16.33
CA GLU A 191 -4.09 27.64 -16.39
C GLU A 191 -3.58 28.94 -17.01
N GLU A 192 -2.30 29.07 -17.41
CA GLU A 192 -1.73 30.27 -18.06
C GLU A 192 -1.46 30.06 -19.56
N ILE A 193 -2.45 29.65 -20.34
CA ILE A 193 -2.45 29.82 -21.78
C ILE A 193 -3.65 30.74 -22.12
N GLU A 194 -3.34 32.03 -22.26
CA GLU A 194 -4.28 33.05 -22.74
C GLU A 194 -4.77 32.76 -24.16
N ILE A 195 -6.09 32.59 -24.31
CA ILE A 195 -6.77 32.69 -25.61
C ILE A 195 -7.48 34.01 -25.67
N PRO A 196 -7.34 34.81 -26.79
CA PRO A 196 -7.85 36.16 -26.85
C PRO A 196 -9.40 36.22 -26.82
N GLN A 197 -9.89 37.18 -26.06
CA GLN A 197 -11.31 37.48 -25.87
C GLN A 197 -11.98 37.94 -27.16
N THR A 198 -13.16 37.38 -27.46
CA THR A 198 -14.22 38.09 -28.17
C THR A 198 -15.46 38.14 -27.28
N GLU A 199 -15.94 39.36 -27.07
CA GLU A 199 -17.05 39.69 -26.18
C GLU A 199 -18.39 39.14 -26.68
N ALA A 200 -19.14 38.49 -25.76
CA ALA A 200 -20.60 38.63 -25.70
C ALA A 200 -21.11 38.01 -24.38
N GLY A 201 -21.86 38.80 -23.64
CA GLY A 201 -22.25 38.60 -22.26
C GLY A 201 -23.11 37.38 -21.92
N GLY A 202 -23.03 36.99 -20.69
CA GLY A 202 -23.87 35.99 -20.01
C GLY A 202 -23.15 35.34 -18.87
N GLU A 203 -23.48 35.76 -17.65
CA GLU A 203 -23.01 35.10 -16.43
C GLU A 203 -23.43 33.62 -16.43
N THR A 204 -22.47 32.72 -16.53
CA THR A 204 -22.68 31.30 -16.18
C THR A 204 -21.48 30.81 -15.45
N THR A 205 -21.63 30.58 -14.16
CA THR A 205 -20.65 29.95 -13.26
C THR A 205 -20.45 28.52 -13.73
N PHE A 206 -19.34 28.21 -14.39
CA PHE A 206 -18.98 26.85 -14.75
C PHE A 206 -18.44 26.12 -13.52
N LEU A 207 -19.28 25.33 -12.88
CA LEU A 207 -18.84 24.28 -11.98
C LEU A 207 -18.12 23.21 -12.81
N LYS A 208 -16.83 22.96 -12.53
CA LYS A 208 -16.04 21.87 -13.14
C LYS A 208 -16.76 20.55 -12.87
N LYS A 209 -17.28 19.90 -13.92
CA LYS A 209 -17.90 18.56 -13.85
C LYS A 209 -16.82 17.53 -13.54
N ALA A 210 -16.91 16.89 -12.39
CA ALA A 210 -16.11 15.71 -12.10
C ALA A 210 -16.68 14.52 -12.89
N SER A 211 -15.98 14.08 -13.93
CA SER A 211 -16.32 12.85 -14.65
C SER A 211 -15.86 11.64 -13.84
N GLY A 212 -16.80 10.86 -13.29
CA GLY A 212 -16.57 9.62 -12.55
C GLY A 212 -16.93 8.37 -13.36
N LEU A 213 -16.51 7.20 -12.88
CA LEU A 213 -16.95 5.89 -13.34
C LEU A 213 -17.79 5.25 -12.25
N ILE A 214 -18.94 4.68 -12.61
CA ILE A 214 -19.77 3.89 -11.69
C ILE A 214 -19.80 2.43 -12.18
N LEU A 215 -19.55 1.52 -11.25
CA LEU A 215 -19.78 0.09 -11.44
C LEU A 215 -21.13 -0.29 -10.83
N HIS A 216 -22.12 -0.56 -11.66
CA HIS A 216 -23.43 -1.06 -11.22
C HIS A 216 -23.39 -2.56 -11.07
N SER A 217 -23.66 -3.07 -9.86
CA SER A 217 -23.70 -4.50 -9.62
C SER A 217 -24.90 -5.15 -10.31
N GLU A 218 -24.67 -6.23 -11.07
CA GLU A 218 -25.76 -7.06 -11.61
C GLU A 218 -26.50 -7.86 -10.51
N ASN A 219 -25.85 -8.06 -9.35
CA ASN A 219 -26.42 -8.79 -8.23
C ASN A 219 -26.67 -7.85 -7.05
N PRO A 220 -27.92 -7.66 -6.59
CA PRO A 220 -28.27 -6.77 -5.47
C PRO A 220 -27.57 -7.11 -4.14
N SER A 221 -26.96 -8.30 -4.01
CA SER A 221 -26.21 -8.71 -2.82
C SER A 221 -24.87 -7.98 -2.71
N TYR A 222 -24.40 -7.31 -3.77
CA TYR A 222 -23.15 -6.56 -3.80
C TYR A 222 -23.42 -5.08 -4.08
N PRO A 223 -22.71 -4.17 -3.40
CA PRO A 223 -22.89 -2.72 -3.61
C PRO A 223 -22.38 -2.30 -4.99
N SER A 224 -23.03 -1.32 -5.60
CA SER A 224 -22.44 -0.56 -6.70
C SER A 224 -21.29 0.31 -6.16
N MET A 225 -20.29 0.63 -7.00
CA MET A 225 -19.09 1.35 -6.61
C MET A 225 -18.96 2.61 -7.48
N GLU A 226 -18.76 3.74 -6.84
CA GLU A 226 -18.45 5.02 -7.50
C GLU A 226 -16.94 5.24 -7.42
N ILE A 227 -16.32 5.49 -8.56
CA ILE A 227 -14.88 5.62 -8.72
C ILE A 227 -14.58 7.02 -9.19
N LEU A 228 -14.15 7.87 -8.27
CA LEU A 228 -13.77 9.26 -8.50
C LEU A 228 -12.24 9.44 -8.53
N GLU A 229 -11.51 8.49 -7.97
CA GLU A 229 -10.07 8.52 -7.79
C GLU A 229 -9.33 7.99 -9.03
N GLU A 230 -8.06 8.37 -9.17
CA GLU A 230 -7.22 7.90 -10.28
C GLU A 230 -6.87 6.42 -10.18
N GLN A 231 -6.91 5.86 -8.99
CA GLN A 231 -6.70 4.44 -8.73
C GLN A 231 -7.71 3.94 -7.70
N PHE A 232 -8.34 2.82 -7.99
CA PHE A 232 -9.36 2.21 -7.15
C PHE A 232 -9.11 0.70 -7.07
N LEU A 233 -8.78 0.22 -5.88
CA LEU A 233 -8.48 -1.18 -5.60
C LEU A 233 -9.74 -1.96 -5.23
N ILE A 234 -9.90 -3.15 -5.77
CA ILE A 234 -11.07 -4.01 -5.57
C ILE A 234 -10.64 -5.36 -5.02
N GLY A 235 -11.34 -5.84 -3.98
CA GLY A 235 -11.05 -7.14 -3.37
C GLY A 235 -11.87 -7.44 -2.12
N LYS A 236 -11.45 -8.43 -1.32
CA LYS A 236 -12.18 -8.83 -0.10
C LYS A 236 -11.53 -8.37 1.22
N LYS A 237 -10.32 -7.80 1.21
CA LYS A 237 -9.64 -7.32 2.42
C LYS A 237 -10.02 -5.87 2.70
N LYS A 238 -10.95 -5.64 3.65
CA LYS A 238 -11.58 -4.35 3.95
C LYS A 238 -10.59 -3.18 4.12
N ASP A 239 -9.46 -3.43 4.76
CA ASP A 239 -8.48 -2.38 5.09
C ASP A 239 -7.42 -2.16 3.99
N ALA A 240 -7.57 -2.83 2.84
CA ALA A 240 -6.60 -2.78 1.74
C ALA A 240 -7.26 -2.50 0.37
N VAL A 241 -8.56 -2.24 0.33
CA VAL A 241 -9.30 -2.01 -0.91
C VAL A 241 -10.32 -0.90 -0.76
N ASP A 242 -10.55 -0.17 -1.83
CA ASP A 242 -11.55 0.88 -1.91
C ASP A 242 -12.93 0.27 -2.21
N GLY A 243 -12.97 -0.72 -3.10
CA GLY A 243 -14.15 -1.51 -3.46
C GLY A 243 -14.18 -2.87 -2.78
N LEU A 244 -14.98 -3.03 -1.72
CA LEU A 244 -15.09 -4.27 -0.96
C LEU A 244 -16.12 -5.22 -1.55
N ILE A 245 -15.69 -6.41 -2.03
CA ILE A 245 -16.57 -7.50 -2.47
C ILE A 245 -16.43 -8.69 -1.53
N LYS A 246 -17.45 -8.93 -0.69
CA LYS A 246 -17.48 -10.05 0.26
C LYS A 246 -18.00 -11.33 -0.39
N ALA A 247 -17.27 -11.87 -1.39
CA ALA A 247 -17.60 -13.14 -2.02
C ALA A 247 -16.46 -14.16 -1.86
N ARG A 248 -16.82 -15.45 -1.88
CA ARG A 248 -15.87 -16.55 -1.62
C ARG A 248 -14.79 -16.66 -2.69
N GLY A 249 -15.11 -16.29 -3.94
CA GLY A 249 -14.20 -16.34 -5.09
C GLY A 249 -13.25 -15.14 -5.22
N ILE A 250 -13.44 -14.09 -4.43
CA ILE A 250 -12.66 -12.85 -4.53
C ILE A 250 -11.34 -12.96 -3.77
N SER A 251 -10.25 -12.53 -4.39
CA SER A 251 -8.92 -12.42 -3.76
C SER A 251 -8.87 -11.23 -2.78
N ARG A 252 -7.92 -11.22 -1.86
CA ARG A 252 -7.75 -10.11 -0.89
C ARG A 252 -7.56 -8.77 -1.60
N LEU A 253 -6.64 -8.72 -2.56
CA LEU A 253 -6.53 -7.76 -3.66
C LEU A 253 -6.88 -8.53 -4.92
N HIS A 254 -7.87 -8.10 -5.69
CA HIS A 254 -8.34 -8.86 -6.84
C HIS A 254 -8.02 -8.15 -8.16
N GLY A 255 -8.40 -6.91 -8.25
CA GLY A 255 -8.17 -6.08 -9.42
C GLY A 255 -8.08 -4.61 -9.08
N LYS A 256 -7.69 -3.81 -10.07
CA LYS A 256 -7.54 -2.37 -9.97
C LYS A 256 -8.20 -1.70 -11.16
N ILE A 257 -8.88 -0.58 -10.89
CA ILE A 257 -9.27 0.37 -11.92
C ILE A 257 -8.34 1.58 -11.80
N SER A 258 -7.75 2.01 -12.92
CA SER A 258 -6.93 3.21 -12.98
C SER A 258 -7.45 4.16 -14.05
N LYS A 259 -7.35 5.48 -13.81
CA LYS A 259 -7.67 6.54 -14.75
C LYS A 259 -6.37 7.18 -15.23
N GLU A 260 -6.14 7.19 -16.54
CA GLU A 260 -4.97 7.77 -17.20
C GLU A 260 -5.45 8.63 -18.37
N GLU A 261 -5.12 9.91 -18.37
CA GLU A 261 -5.57 10.88 -19.40
C GLU A 261 -7.09 10.85 -19.68
N GLY A 262 -7.89 10.67 -18.63
CA GLY A 262 -9.36 10.58 -18.74
C GLY A 262 -9.89 9.23 -19.22
N ILE A 263 -9.01 8.25 -19.49
CA ILE A 263 -9.37 6.90 -19.93
C ILE A 263 -9.25 5.95 -18.73
N TYR A 264 -10.26 5.09 -18.54
CA TYR A 264 -10.26 4.10 -17.48
C TYR A 264 -9.74 2.74 -17.97
N TYR A 265 -8.92 2.09 -17.13
CA TYR A 265 -8.33 0.78 -17.37
C TYR A 265 -8.62 -0.17 -16.23
N LEU A 266 -8.93 -1.42 -16.57
CA LEU A 266 -9.05 -2.55 -15.63
C LEU A 266 -7.77 -3.37 -15.67
N THR A 267 -7.29 -3.79 -14.51
CA THR A 267 -6.09 -4.62 -14.36
C THR A 267 -6.37 -5.74 -13.38
N ASP A 268 -6.03 -6.99 -13.72
CA ASP A 268 -6.03 -8.11 -12.79
C ASP A 268 -4.77 -8.07 -11.91
N LEU A 269 -4.92 -8.14 -10.59
CA LEU A 269 -3.80 -8.12 -9.64
C LEU A 269 -3.40 -9.55 -9.21
N ASN A 270 -3.22 -10.45 -10.17
CA ASN A 270 -2.92 -11.86 -9.94
C ASN A 270 -3.99 -12.57 -9.09
N SER A 271 -5.25 -12.33 -9.44
CA SER A 271 -6.36 -12.91 -8.70
C SER A 271 -6.47 -14.43 -8.93
N THR A 272 -6.93 -15.16 -7.93
CA THR A 272 -7.06 -16.64 -7.99
C THR A 272 -8.05 -17.10 -9.08
N ASN A 273 -9.18 -16.40 -9.21
CA ASN A 273 -10.26 -16.79 -10.11
C ASN A 273 -10.36 -15.91 -11.36
N GLY A 274 -9.52 -14.90 -11.48
CA GLY A 274 -9.41 -14.02 -12.66
C GLY A 274 -10.36 -12.82 -12.63
N THR A 275 -9.91 -11.78 -13.32
CA THR A 275 -10.69 -10.59 -13.66
C THR A 275 -11.11 -10.67 -15.12
N PHE A 276 -12.31 -10.22 -15.45
CA PHE A 276 -12.90 -10.39 -16.77
C PHE A 276 -13.40 -9.05 -17.32
N LEU A 277 -13.24 -8.86 -18.63
CA LEU A 277 -13.85 -7.75 -19.36
C LEU A 277 -14.69 -8.32 -20.51
N ASN A 278 -16.00 -8.06 -20.50
CA ASN A 278 -16.95 -8.60 -21.51
C ASN A 278 -16.87 -10.13 -21.68
N GLY A 279 -16.61 -10.85 -20.57
CA GLY A 279 -16.46 -12.30 -20.56
C GLY A 279 -15.06 -12.82 -20.97
N GLY A 280 -14.17 -11.98 -21.50
CA GLY A 280 -12.76 -12.29 -21.73
C GLY A 280 -11.95 -12.16 -20.43
N ARG A 281 -11.19 -13.22 -20.09
CA ARG A 281 -10.28 -13.18 -18.93
C ARG A 281 -9.08 -12.30 -19.27
N LEU A 282 -8.71 -11.39 -18.33
CA LEU A 282 -7.53 -10.56 -18.48
C LEU A 282 -6.25 -11.34 -18.12
N GLU A 283 -5.19 -11.02 -18.80
CA GLU A 283 -3.84 -11.44 -18.37
C GLU A 283 -3.44 -10.66 -17.10
N VAL A 284 -2.64 -11.32 -16.27
CA VAL A 284 -2.20 -10.73 -14.98
C VAL A 284 -1.35 -9.48 -15.23
N ASN A 285 -1.68 -8.39 -14.54
CA ASN A 285 -1.04 -7.09 -14.64
C ASN A 285 -1.14 -6.39 -16.03
N GLU A 286 -1.92 -6.92 -16.95
CA GLU A 286 -2.22 -6.26 -18.20
C GLU A 286 -3.37 -5.25 -18.03
N LYS A 287 -3.22 -4.06 -18.63
CA LYS A 287 -4.24 -3.02 -18.62
C LYS A 287 -5.21 -3.21 -19.77
N ALA A 288 -6.48 -3.40 -19.48
CA ALA A 288 -7.55 -3.43 -20.47
C ALA A 288 -8.40 -2.16 -20.36
N ARG A 289 -8.57 -1.44 -21.48
CA ARG A 289 -9.38 -0.23 -21.52
C ARG A 289 -10.86 -0.54 -21.28
N ILE A 290 -11.49 0.21 -20.37
CA ILE A 290 -12.92 0.12 -20.03
C ILE A 290 -13.71 1.19 -20.81
N ARG A 291 -14.92 0.84 -21.25
CA ARG A 291 -15.88 1.74 -21.93
C ARG A 291 -17.22 1.71 -21.23
N HIS A 292 -18.03 2.74 -21.46
CA HIS A 292 -19.43 2.73 -21.02
C HIS A 292 -20.19 1.52 -21.58
N GLY A 293 -20.95 0.85 -20.73
CA GLY A 293 -21.70 -0.37 -21.07
C GLY A 293 -20.90 -1.66 -21.02
N ASP A 294 -19.57 -1.62 -20.79
CA ASP A 294 -18.77 -2.84 -20.62
C ASP A 294 -19.21 -3.61 -19.36
N ILE A 295 -19.03 -4.93 -19.41
CA ILE A 295 -19.25 -5.80 -18.25
C ILE A 295 -17.90 -6.18 -17.65
N VAL A 296 -17.68 -5.77 -16.42
CA VAL A 296 -16.49 -6.10 -15.63
C VAL A 296 -16.82 -7.23 -14.67
N GLY A 297 -16.03 -8.29 -14.66
CA GLY A 297 -16.18 -9.44 -13.76
C GLY A 297 -14.99 -9.58 -12.81
N PHE A 298 -15.26 -9.74 -11.51
CA PHE A 298 -14.29 -10.18 -10.51
C PHE A 298 -14.71 -11.57 -10.04
N ALA A 299 -13.99 -12.61 -10.48
CA ALA A 299 -14.42 -14.00 -10.36
C ALA A 299 -15.84 -14.18 -10.96
N ASP A 300 -16.83 -14.53 -10.12
CA ASP A 300 -18.24 -14.73 -10.47
C ASP A 300 -19.11 -13.48 -10.28
N VAL A 301 -18.57 -12.40 -9.73
CA VAL A 301 -19.31 -11.15 -9.46
C VAL A 301 -19.14 -10.18 -10.62
N LYS A 302 -20.26 -9.73 -11.19
CA LYS A 302 -20.28 -8.87 -12.39
C LYS A 302 -20.84 -7.49 -12.11
N TYR A 303 -20.29 -6.51 -12.84
CA TYR A 303 -20.68 -5.11 -12.80
C TYR A 303 -20.81 -4.56 -14.21
N VAL A 304 -21.79 -3.69 -14.44
CA VAL A 304 -21.93 -2.91 -15.67
C VAL A 304 -21.26 -1.56 -15.45
N VAL A 305 -20.41 -1.17 -16.38
CA VAL A 305 -19.68 0.10 -16.36
C VAL A 305 -20.56 1.24 -16.83
N ASP A 306 -20.73 2.25 -16.01
CA ASP A 306 -21.34 3.54 -16.37
C ASP A 306 -20.27 4.63 -16.37
N LEU A 307 -20.01 5.20 -17.55
CA LEU A 307 -19.11 6.34 -17.80
C LEU A 307 -19.95 7.55 -18.25
N SER A 308 -21.13 7.77 -17.69
CA SER A 308 -21.95 8.90 -18.07
C SER A 308 -21.26 10.23 -17.71
N GLU A 309 -21.20 11.14 -18.66
CA GLU A 309 -20.75 12.52 -18.45
C GLU A 309 -21.70 13.33 -17.54
N GLU A 310 -22.81 12.71 -17.09
CA GLU A 310 -23.87 13.30 -16.29
C GLU A 310 -24.12 12.54 -14.99
N LEU A 311 -23.30 12.79 -13.98
CA LEU A 311 -23.75 12.61 -12.60
C LEU A 311 -24.72 13.75 -12.26
N HIS A 312 -25.99 13.61 -12.68
CA HIS A 312 -27.05 14.45 -12.16
C HIS A 312 -27.30 14.09 -10.70
N TYR A 313 -26.77 14.89 -9.81
CA TYR A 313 -27.23 14.92 -8.44
C TYR A 313 -28.61 15.59 -8.38
N ASN A 314 -29.66 14.86 -8.77
CA ASN A 314 -31.06 15.29 -8.61
C ASN A 314 -31.49 15.09 -7.15
N LYS A 315 -31.04 16.00 -6.27
CA LYS A 315 -31.62 16.16 -4.92
C LYS A 315 -32.72 17.22 -4.87
N SER A 316 -33.08 17.83 -6.03
CA SER A 316 -34.09 18.91 -6.11
C SER A 316 -35.46 18.48 -6.60
N ASP A 317 -35.63 17.32 -7.22
CA ASP A 317 -36.92 16.91 -7.77
C ASP A 317 -37.88 16.22 -6.81
N THR A 318 -37.43 15.88 -5.59
CA THR A 318 -38.33 15.26 -4.59
C THR A 318 -39.05 16.31 -3.72
N LEU A 319 -38.56 17.55 -3.68
CA LEU A 319 -39.22 18.63 -2.91
C LEU A 319 -40.19 19.46 -3.75
N SER A 320 -40.03 19.55 -5.07
CA SER A 320 -40.94 20.31 -5.93
C SER A 320 -42.27 19.58 -6.19
N LYS A 321 -42.30 18.26 -6.20
CA LYS A 321 -43.52 17.46 -6.36
C LYS A 321 -44.37 17.30 -5.09
N GLN A 322 -43.84 17.68 -3.92
CA GLN A 322 -44.61 17.72 -2.67
C GLN A 322 -45.23 19.08 -2.36
N MET A 323 -44.85 20.15 -3.07
CA MET A 323 -45.44 21.50 -2.85
C MET A 323 -46.53 21.89 -3.84
N GLU A 324 -46.74 21.17 -4.96
CA GLU A 324 -47.85 21.41 -5.89
C GLU A 324 -49.17 20.74 -5.49
N ASN A 325 -49.19 19.86 -4.47
CA ASN A 325 -50.41 19.18 -3.98
C ASN A 325 -51.05 19.80 -2.73
N ILE A 326 -50.66 21.00 -2.32
CA ILE A 326 -51.22 21.66 -1.10
C ILE A 326 -52.06 22.92 -1.43
N ASN A 327 -52.18 23.31 -2.70
CA ASN A 327 -52.95 24.50 -3.07
C ASN A 327 -54.26 24.27 -3.84
N ASP A 328 -54.85 23.07 -3.72
CA ASP A 328 -56.24 22.85 -4.15
C ASP A 328 -57.01 22.12 -3.01
N PHE A 329 -57.37 22.90 -2.00
CA PHE A 329 -58.58 22.76 -1.18
C PHE A 329 -58.81 24.04 -0.37
#